data_fde2a07ca090de1fbca0af1732c502a2
#
_entry.id   fde2a07ca090de1fbca0af1732c502a2
#
_cell.length_a   1.000
_cell.length_b   1.000
_cell.length_c   1.000
_cell.angle_alpha   90.00
_cell.angle_beta   90.00
_cell.angle_gamma   90.00
#
_symmetry.space_group_name_H-M   'P 1'
#
loop_
_entity.id
_entity.type
_entity.pdbx_description
1 polymer ?
#
loop_
_entity_poly.entity_id
_entity_poly.type
_entity_poly.pdbx_seq_one_letter_code
_entity_poly.pdbx_strand_id
1 'polypeptide(L)'
;MEMEQKRIPLLQAMGYSDKAIQYILNKTNVGEIPSPTVSAKNQGTCGDIMILYLTIEQNIITEAKYDYIGCAGLQAAASALTEMIKGQTVKNAQKIESSDILSFLGGLPEQKHECALLASTTLKKALETFFSQN
;
A
#
# COMPACT_ATOMS: atom_id res chain seq x y z
N MET A 1 -23.09 2.26 -5.83
CA MET A 1 -23.59 2.24 -4.46
C MET A 1 -24.16 0.89 -4.08
N GLU A 2 -25.19 0.40 -4.80
CA GLU A 2 -25.70 -0.94 -4.50
C GLU A 2 -24.67 -2.04 -4.69
N MET A 3 -23.82 -1.94 -5.71
CA MET A 3 -22.77 -2.93 -5.97
C MET A 3 -21.72 -2.91 -4.87
N GLU A 4 -21.38 -1.73 -4.34
CA GLU A 4 -20.43 -1.62 -3.25
C GLU A 4 -20.99 -2.23 -1.98
N GLN A 5 -22.27 -2.02 -1.70
CA GLN A 5 -22.94 -2.61 -0.54
C GLN A 5 -22.96 -4.14 -0.64
N LYS A 6 -23.11 -4.67 -1.85
CA LYS A 6 -23.05 -6.11 -2.07
C LYS A 6 -21.65 -6.68 -1.90
N ARG A 7 -20.61 -5.88 -2.17
CA ARG A 7 -19.23 -6.30 -2.01
C ARG A 7 -18.83 -6.48 -0.55
N ILE A 8 -19.43 -5.72 0.36
CA ILE A 8 -19.06 -5.77 1.77
C ILE A 8 -19.23 -7.16 2.37
N PRO A 9 -20.41 -7.81 2.26
CA PRO A 9 -20.57 -9.17 2.79
C PRO A 9 -19.63 -10.18 2.13
N LEU A 10 -19.39 -10.03 0.83
CA LEU A 10 -18.49 -10.93 0.12
C LEU A 10 -17.05 -10.79 0.61
N LEU A 11 -16.58 -9.56 0.79
CA LEU A 11 -15.24 -9.30 1.28
C LEU A 11 -15.08 -9.79 2.73
N GLN A 12 -16.11 -9.57 3.57
CA GLN A 12 -16.11 -10.09 4.94
C GLN A 12 -16.00 -11.61 4.95
N ALA A 13 -16.77 -12.27 4.09
CA ALA A 13 -16.76 -13.73 4.00
C ALA A 13 -15.39 -14.27 3.54
N MET A 14 -14.65 -13.47 2.76
CA MET A 14 -13.31 -13.83 2.29
C MET A 14 -12.22 -13.61 3.34
N GLY A 15 -12.53 -12.95 4.45
CA GLY A 15 -11.57 -12.72 5.51
C GLY A 15 -10.96 -11.32 5.57
N TYR A 16 -11.49 -10.36 4.80
CA TYR A 16 -11.05 -8.98 4.88
C TYR A 16 -11.60 -8.31 6.13
N SER A 17 -10.75 -7.59 6.86
CA SER A 17 -11.20 -6.79 8.01
C SER A 17 -12.06 -5.63 7.55
N ASP A 18 -12.82 -5.03 8.48
CA ASP A 18 -13.62 -3.85 8.18
C ASP A 18 -12.75 -2.70 7.69
N LYS A 19 -11.58 -2.52 8.29
CA LYS A 19 -10.63 -1.49 7.89
C LYS A 19 -10.14 -1.71 6.46
N ALA A 20 -9.78 -2.94 6.12
CA ALA A 20 -9.36 -3.30 4.77
C ALA A 20 -10.47 -3.01 3.76
N ILE A 21 -11.71 -3.37 4.11
CA ILE A 21 -12.86 -3.13 3.25
C ILE A 21 -13.07 -1.64 3.00
N GLN A 22 -12.94 -0.80 4.03
CA GLN A 22 -13.08 0.64 3.86
C GLN A 22 -12.01 1.21 2.93
N TYR A 23 -10.78 0.75 3.05
CA TYR A 23 -9.72 1.17 2.14
C TYR A 23 -10.01 0.77 0.70
N ILE A 24 -10.55 -0.43 0.49
CA ILE A 24 -10.89 -0.92 -0.84
C ILE A 24 -12.01 -0.06 -1.44
N LEU A 25 -13.08 0.17 -0.70
CA LEU A 25 -14.23 0.92 -1.20
C LEU A 25 -13.89 2.38 -1.45
N ASN A 26 -13.10 2.99 -0.59
CA ASN A 26 -12.74 4.40 -0.69
C ASN A 26 -11.58 4.65 -1.64
N LYS A 27 -10.94 3.60 -2.15
CA LYS A 27 -9.74 3.72 -3.02
C LYS A 27 -8.71 4.64 -2.41
N THR A 28 -8.46 4.44 -1.11
CA THR A 28 -7.61 5.32 -0.32
C THR A 28 -6.20 5.41 -0.92
N ASN A 29 -5.77 6.64 -1.24
CA ASN A 29 -4.46 6.97 -1.79
C ASN A 29 -4.17 6.39 -3.18
N VAL A 30 -5.19 5.94 -3.91
CA VAL A 30 -5.02 5.51 -5.30
C VAL A 30 -4.80 6.72 -6.19
N GLY A 31 -3.78 6.67 -7.06
CA GLY A 31 -3.49 7.72 -8.01
C GLY A 31 -2.01 7.99 -8.15
N GLU A 32 -1.67 8.94 -9.03
CA GLU A 32 -0.30 9.36 -9.27
C GLU A 32 0.01 10.65 -8.52
N ILE A 33 1.28 10.88 -8.24
CA ILE A 33 1.79 12.18 -7.83
C ILE A 33 2.58 12.73 -9.01
N PRO A 34 2.15 13.86 -9.62
CA PRO A 34 2.97 14.50 -10.66
C PRO A 34 4.29 14.97 -10.06
N SER A 35 5.39 14.65 -10.74
CA SER A 35 6.74 15.02 -10.29
C SER A 35 7.05 14.56 -8.86
N PRO A 36 6.93 13.26 -8.57
CA PRO A 36 7.22 12.76 -7.22
C PRO A 36 8.72 12.89 -6.91
N THR A 37 9.05 12.92 -5.62
CA THR A 37 10.46 12.88 -5.22
C THR A 37 11.07 11.55 -5.66
N VAL A 38 10.33 10.46 -5.52
CA VAL A 38 10.77 9.13 -5.94
C VAL A 38 9.55 8.28 -6.25
N SER A 39 9.71 7.36 -7.19
CA SER A 39 8.69 6.36 -7.48
C SER A 39 9.36 5.00 -7.66
N ALA A 40 8.61 3.95 -7.43
CA ALA A 40 9.10 2.59 -7.63
C ALA A 40 7.97 1.71 -8.14
N LYS A 41 8.30 0.86 -9.11
CA LYS A 41 7.39 -0.14 -9.65
C LYS A 41 7.92 -1.51 -9.27
N ASN A 42 7.03 -2.36 -8.80
CA ASN A 42 7.41 -3.71 -8.41
C ASN A 42 6.30 -4.69 -8.76
N GLN A 43 6.70 -5.91 -9.09
CA GLN A 43 5.77 -6.97 -9.47
C GLN A 43 5.88 -8.11 -8.47
N GLY A 44 4.73 -8.58 -8.00
CA GLY A 44 4.66 -9.71 -7.07
C GLY A 44 4.71 -11.05 -7.80
N THR A 45 4.76 -12.13 -7.01
CA THR A 45 4.89 -13.50 -7.53
C THR A 45 3.67 -13.94 -8.32
N CYS A 46 2.48 -13.39 -8.02
CA CYS A 46 1.26 -13.73 -8.75
C CYS A 46 0.97 -12.78 -9.92
N GLY A 47 1.93 -11.94 -10.29
CA GLY A 47 1.80 -11.04 -11.43
C GLY A 47 1.18 -9.69 -11.10
N ASP A 48 0.77 -9.47 -9.86
CA ASP A 48 0.27 -8.17 -9.42
C ASP A 48 1.39 -7.12 -9.52
N ILE A 49 1.01 -5.89 -9.87
CA ILE A 49 1.97 -4.79 -10.03
C ILE A 49 1.56 -3.64 -9.12
N MET A 50 2.52 -3.07 -8.42
CA MET A 50 2.32 -1.86 -7.63
C MET A 50 3.30 -0.79 -8.07
N ILE A 51 2.83 0.44 -8.19
CA ILE A 51 3.65 1.61 -8.43
C ILE A 51 3.43 2.56 -7.26
N LEU A 52 4.51 2.88 -6.55
CA LEU A 52 4.45 3.76 -5.38
C LEU A 52 5.06 5.11 -5.74
N TYR A 53 4.37 6.18 -5.39
CA TYR A 53 4.81 7.57 -5.60
C TYR A 53 4.95 8.24 -4.25
N LEU A 54 6.11 8.86 -4.00
CA LEU A 54 6.37 9.54 -2.73
C LEU A 54 6.84 10.96 -2.97
N THR A 55 6.30 11.89 -2.18
CA THR A 55 6.88 13.23 -2.03
C THR A 55 7.58 13.26 -0.69
N ILE A 56 8.86 13.63 -0.69
CA ILE A 56 9.69 13.62 0.51
C ILE A 56 10.31 15.01 0.66
N GLU A 57 10.09 15.63 1.82
CA GLU A 57 10.62 16.96 2.15
C GLU A 57 11.30 16.88 3.51
N GLN A 58 12.57 17.29 3.57
CA GLN A 58 13.35 17.27 4.82
C GLN A 58 13.33 15.88 5.46
N ASN A 59 13.47 14.84 4.62
CA ASN A 59 13.48 13.43 5.03
C ASN A 59 12.16 12.95 5.66
N ILE A 60 11.07 13.68 5.44
CA ILE A 60 9.73 13.28 5.87
C ILE A 60 8.88 13.00 4.63
N ILE A 61 8.16 11.90 4.66
CA ILE A 61 7.24 11.54 3.59
C ILE A 61 5.98 12.37 3.77
N THR A 62 5.81 13.39 2.93
CA THR A 62 4.69 14.31 3.04
C THR A 62 3.48 13.86 2.23
N GLU A 63 3.71 13.05 1.19
CA GLU A 63 2.65 12.54 0.36
C GLU A 63 3.01 11.14 -0.13
N ALA A 64 2.02 10.25 -0.18
CA ALA A 64 2.19 8.88 -0.66
C ALA A 64 0.93 8.46 -1.41
N LYS A 65 1.09 8.00 -2.64
CA LYS A 65 0.02 7.47 -3.47
C LYS A 65 0.51 6.25 -4.22
N TYR A 66 -0.41 5.49 -4.78
CA TYR A 66 -0.05 4.31 -5.53
C TYR A 66 -1.02 4.05 -6.67
N ASP A 67 -0.51 3.40 -7.73
CA ASP A 67 -1.30 2.75 -8.74
C ASP A 67 -1.04 1.25 -8.66
N TYR A 68 -1.97 0.47 -9.19
CA TYR A 68 -1.84 -0.98 -9.09
C TYR A 68 -2.58 -1.68 -10.22
N ILE A 69 -2.13 -2.89 -10.53
CA ILE A 69 -2.84 -3.86 -11.34
C ILE A 69 -2.88 -5.12 -10.49
N GLY A 70 -4.06 -5.49 -10.00
CA GLY A 70 -4.15 -6.64 -9.11
C GLY A 70 -5.48 -6.71 -8.38
N CYS A 71 -5.49 -7.47 -7.30
CA CYS A 71 -6.71 -7.80 -6.56
C CYS A 71 -6.99 -6.80 -5.44
N ALA A 72 -8.14 -7.01 -4.79
CA ALA A 72 -8.55 -6.21 -3.64
C ALA A 72 -7.55 -6.30 -2.48
N GLY A 73 -6.88 -7.44 -2.33
CA GLY A 73 -5.86 -7.62 -1.29
C GLY A 73 -4.68 -6.68 -1.48
N LEU A 74 -4.24 -6.50 -2.72
CA LEU A 74 -3.16 -5.54 -3.01
C LEU A 74 -3.64 -4.10 -2.74
N GLN A 75 -4.85 -3.78 -3.14
CA GLN A 75 -5.43 -2.46 -2.88
C GLN A 75 -5.47 -2.18 -1.38
N ALA A 76 -5.93 -3.12 -0.57
CA ALA A 76 -5.97 -2.96 0.88
C ALA A 76 -4.57 -2.76 1.47
N ALA A 77 -3.62 -3.60 1.06
CA ALA A 77 -2.25 -3.52 1.59
C ALA A 77 -1.55 -2.22 1.19
N ALA A 78 -1.70 -1.81 -0.06
CA ALA A 78 -1.09 -0.57 -0.55
C ALA A 78 -1.72 0.67 0.08
N SER A 79 -3.04 0.66 0.28
CA SER A 79 -3.73 1.73 0.99
C SER A 79 -3.22 1.85 2.43
N ALA A 80 -3.09 0.71 3.12
CA ALA A 80 -2.57 0.67 4.48
C ALA A 80 -1.15 1.21 4.53
N LEU A 81 -0.27 0.72 3.66
CA LEU A 81 1.12 1.17 3.62
C LEU A 81 1.21 2.68 3.43
N THR A 82 0.50 3.22 2.45
CA THR A 82 0.56 4.66 2.16
C THR A 82 0.03 5.48 3.33
N GLU A 83 -1.00 5.01 4.04
CA GLU A 83 -1.47 5.70 5.25
C GLU A 83 -0.44 5.63 6.38
N MET A 84 0.22 4.49 6.54
CA MET A 84 1.21 4.30 7.60
C MET A 84 2.43 5.20 7.44
N ILE A 85 2.86 5.44 6.21
CA ILE A 85 4.11 6.17 5.97
C ILE A 85 3.95 7.68 5.84
N LYS A 86 2.75 8.19 5.62
CA LYS A 86 2.54 9.64 5.56
C LYS A 86 2.90 10.28 6.89
N GLY A 87 3.74 11.31 6.84
CA GLY A 87 4.20 12.02 8.02
C GLY A 87 5.36 11.34 8.74
N GLN A 88 5.80 10.18 8.27
CA GLN A 88 6.94 9.47 8.88
C GLN A 88 8.23 9.91 8.22
N THR A 89 9.33 9.82 8.98
CA THR A 89 10.66 10.01 8.39
C THR A 89 10.95 8.81 7.48
N VAL A 90 11.80 9.04 6.47
CA VAL A 90 12.24 7.94 5.60
C VAL A 90 12.93 6.83 6.40
N LYS A 91 13.61 7.22 7.48
CA LYS A 91 14.30 6.27 8.36
C LYS A 91 13.31 5.34 9.07
N ASN A 92 12.21 5.89 9.59
CA ASN A 92 11.16 5.09 10.23
C ASN A 92 10.41 4.24 9.21
N ALA A 93 10.12 4.82 8.04
CA ALA A 93 9.39 4.11 6.99
C ALA A 93 10.14 2.87 6.51
N GLN A 94 11.48 2.94 6.43
CA GLN A 94 12.25 1.80 5.94
C GLN A 94 12.19 0.58 6.87
N LYS A 95 11.72 0.75 8.10
CA LYS A 95 11.60 -0.34 9.06
C LYS A 95 10.28 -1.11 8.94
N ILE A 96 9.35 -0.63 8.12
CA ILE A 96 8.04 -1.26 7.98
C ILE A 96 8.17 -2.59 7.24
N GLU A 97 7.63 -3.64 7.85
CA GLU A 97 7.61 -4.98 7.30
C GLU A 97 6.18 -5.38 6.93
N SER A 98 6.04 -6.48 6.17
CA SER A 98 4.71 -6.97 5.79
C SER A 98 3.83 -7.28 7.00
N SER A 99 4.42 -7.78 8.09
CA SER A 99 3.68 -8.06 9.32
C SER A 99 3.09 -6.79 9.95
N ASP A 100 3.78 -5.66 9.81
CA ASP A 100 3.27 -4.39 10.32
C ASP A 100 2.03 -3.95 9.54
N ILE A 101 2.04 -4.15 8.22
CA ILE A 101 0.90 -3.83 7.37
C ILE A 101 -0.29 -4.71 7.75
N LEU A 102 -0.07 -6.00 7.94
CA LEU A 102 -1.13 -6.93 8.33
C LEU A 102 -1.72 -6.55 9.69
N SER A 103 -0.87 -6.21 10.66
CA SER A 103 -1.33 -5.77 11.99
C SER A 103 -2.14 -4.48 11.91
N PHE A 104 -1.68 -3.53 11.09
CA PHE A 104 -2.37 -2.26 10.92
C PHE A 104 -3.77 -2.45 10.34
N LEU A 105 -3.91 -3.37 9.37
CA LEU A 105 -5.19 -3.67 8.73
C LEU A 105 -6.14 -4.44 9.65
N GLY A 106 -5.60 -5.24 10.57
CA GLY A 106 -6.42 -6.08 11.42
C GLY A 106 -6.87 -7.37 10.76
N GLY A 107 -6.44 -7.63 9.54
CA GLY A 107 -6.69 -8.91 8.87
C GLY A 107 -6.88 -8.82 7.37
N LEU A 108 -6.26 -9.75 6.67
CA LEU A 108 -6.45 -10.05 5.26
C LEU A 108 -6.61 -11.55 5.13
N PRO A 109 -7.29 -12.03 4.07
CA PRO A 109 -7.27 -13.46 3.79
C PRO A 109 -5.83 -13.97 3.74
N GLU A 110 -5.59 -15.17 4.28
CA GLU A 110 -4.24 -15.73 4.36
C GLU A 110 -3.54 -15.76 3.01
N GLN A 111 -4.27 -16.16 1.96
CA GLN A 111 -3.71 -16.22 0.61
C GLN A 111 -3.37 -14.83 0.04
N LYS A 112 -3.74 -13.76 0.72
CA LYS A 112 -3.43 -12.38 0.31
C LYS A 112 -2.29 -11.76 1.12
N HIS A 113 -1.65 -12.51 2.00
CA HIS A 113 -0.53 -12.00 2.77
C HIS A 113 0.65 -11.60 1.88
N GLU A 114 0.78 -12.22 0.71
CA GLU A 114 1.78 -11.83 -0.29
C GLU A 114 1.60 -10.39 -0.77
N CYS A 115 0.36 -9.87 -0.74
CA CYS A 115 0.10 -8.49 -1.12
C CYS A 115 0.77 -7.51 -0.15
N ALA A 116 0.77 -7.84 1.14
CA ALA A 116 1.47 -7.02 2.13
C ALA A 116 2.98 -7.06 1.90
N LEU A 117 3.51 -8.23 1.50
CA LEU A 117 4.94 -8.34 1.17
C LEU A 117 5.28 -7.51 -0.06
N LEU A 118 4.44 -7.55 -1.11
CA LEU A 118 4.66 -6.74 -2.30
C LEU A 118 4.67 -5.25 -1.93
N ALA A 119 3.73 -4.82 -1.10
CA ALA A 119 3.66 -3.41 -0.68
C ALA A 119 4.94 -2.99 0.08
N SER A 120 5.38 -3.79 1.05
CA SER A 120 6.57 -3.46 1.83
C SER A 120 7.85 -3.48 1.00
N THR A 121 7.99 -4.43 0.07
CA THR A 121 9.18 -4.50 -0.79
C THR A 121 9.19 -3.36 -1.80
N THR A 122 8.02 -2.91 -2.26
CA THR A 122 7.94 -1.74 -3.16
C THR A 122 8.40 -0.49 -2.42
N LEU A 123 8.00 -0.32 -1.16
CA LEU A 123 8.46 0.79 -0.34
C LEU A 123 9.99 0.76 -0.18
N LYS A 124 10.55 -0.40 0.14
CA LYS A 124 12.00 -0.54 0.29
C LYS A 124 12.73 -0.16 -0.98
N LYS A 125 12.20 -0.57 -2.13
CA LYS A 125 12.77 -0.23 -3.42
C LYS A 125 12.75 1.29 -3.66
N ALA A 126 11.64 1.95 -3.35
CA ALA A 126 11.53 3.40 -3.48
C ALA A 126 12.52 4.12 -2.59
N LEU A 127 12.65 3.70 -1.33
CA LEU A 127 13.56 4.33 -0.38
C LEU A 127 15.03 4.08 -0.72
N GLU A 128 15.37 2.91 -1.24
CA GLU A 128 16.73 2.65 -1.74
C GLU A 128 17.08 3.62 -2.86
N THR A 129 16.16 3.85 -3.78
CA THR A 129 16.36 4.81 -4.87
C THR A 129 16.54 6.22 -4.30
N PHE A 130 15.71 6.60 -3.34
CA PHE A 130 15.81 7.91 -2.69
C PHE A 130 17.18 8.10 -2.02
N PHE A 131 17.62 7.12 -1.24
CA PHE A 131 18.91 7.20 -0.55
C PHE A 131 20.07 7.26 -1.53
N SER A 132 19.97 6.58 -2.67
CA SER A 132 21.01 6.62 -3.71
C SER A 132 21.12 7.97 -4.40
N GLN A 133 20.03 8.75 -4.42
CA GLN A 133 20.01 10.08 -5.05
C GLN A 133 20.60 11.17 -4.16
N ASN A 134 20.80 10.86 -2.88
CA ASN A 134 21.31 11.85 -1.92
C ASN A 134 22.77 11.56 -1.52
#